data_b089a32dc429c0d2266a18d1b41f02a6
#
_entry.id   b089a32dc429c0d2266a18d1b41f02a6
#
_cell.length_a   1.000
_cell.length_b   1.000
_cell.length_c   1.000
_cell.angle_alpha   90.00
_cell.angle_beta   90.00
_cell.angle_gamma   90.00
#
_symmetry.space_group_name_H-M   'P 1'
#
loop_
_entity.id
_entity.type
_entity.pdbx_description
1 polymer ?
#
loop_
_entity_poly.entity_id
_entity_poly.type
_entity_poly.pdbx_seq_one_letter_code
_entity_poly.pdbx_strand_id
1 'polypeptide(L)'
;MLHHSRAVQPPAAEVLEVARQVAGIVRRVIGDRAYRVFLFGSWASGEARRRSDIDIGIEGPARVDPAMMLEIREACEALPTLFTIEIVDFASAAMNFRKEATARILELEGA
;
A
#
# COMPACT_ATOMS: atom_id res chain seq x y z
N MET A 1 7.04 3.75 33.64
CA MET A 1 6.91 3.60 32.98
C MET A 1 6.99 3.54 32.14
N LEU A 2 7.03 3.26 31.72
CA LEU A 2 7.13 2.96 30.92
C LEU A 2 7.32 3.16 29.89
N HIS A 3 7.67 2.95 29.30
CA HIS A 3 7.83 3.07 28.33
C HIS A 3 7.65 2.70 27.52
N HIS A 4 7.71 3.13 27.49
CA HIS A 4 7.25 2.73 26.62
C HIS A 4 7.92 2.18 25.53
N SER A 5 7.61 1.31 24.94
CA SER A 5 8.20 0.58 23.86
C SER A 5 8.21 1.39 22.59
N ARG A 6 9.32 1.40 21.88
CA ARG A 6 9.44 2.03 20.58
C ARG A 6 9.16 1.06 19.44
N ALA A 7 8.76 -0.14 19.74
CA ALA A 7 8.47 -1.12 18.71
C ALA A 7 7.34 -0.62 17.82
N VAL A 8 7.46 -0.86 16.51
CA VAL A 8 6.43 -0.51 15.56
C VAL A 8 5.22 -1.40 15.81
N GLN A 9 4.06 -0.79 15.95
CA GLN A 9 2.83 -1.55 16.11
C GLN A 9 2.44 -2.17 14.79
N PRO A 10 1.97 -3.42 14.78
CA PRO A 10 1.43 -3.98 13.53
C PRO A 10 0.18 -3.21 13.13
N PRO A 11 -0.11 -3.12 11.84
CA PRO A 11 -1.36 -2.49 11.40
C PRO A 11 -2.57 -3.21 11.98
N ALA A 12 -3.65 -2.46 12.18
CA ALA A 12 -4.90 -3.04 12.64
C ALA A 12 -5.37 -4.12 11.67
N ALA A 13 -6.04 -5.15 12.19
CA ALA A 13 -6.47 -6.28 11.37
C ALA A 13 -7.33 -5.83 10.20
N GLU A 14 -8.22 -4.85 10.41
CA GLU A 14 -9.08 -4.37 9.33
C GLU A 14 -8.29 -3.64 8.25
N VAL A 15 -7.21 -2.95 8.62
CA VAL A 15 -6.34 -2.28 7.65
C VAL A 15 -5.62 -3.33 6.81
N LEU A 16 -5.11 -4.38 7.43
CA LEU A 16 -4.45 -5.46 6.70
C LEU A 16 -5.42 -6.17 5.76
N GLU A 17 -6.66 -6.34 6.19
CA GLU A 17 -7.66 -6.98 5.34
C GLU A 17 -7.92 -6.14 4.09
N VAL A 18 -8.12 -4.83 4.25
CA VAL A 18 -8.32 -3.94 3.12
C VAL A 18 -7.08 -3.95 2.23
N ALA A 19 -5.88 -3.87 2.83
CA ALA A 19 -4.64 -3.87 2.06
C ALA A 19 -4.51 -5.16 1.23
N ARG A 20 -4.88 -6.30 1.79
CA ARG A 20 -4.83 -7.57 1.05
C ARG A 20 -5.84 -7.59 -0.09
N GLN A 21 -7.01 -7.02 0.10
CA GLN A 21 -7.99 -6.91 -0.97
C GLN A 21 -7.45 -6.04 -2.11
N VAL A 22 -6.78 -4.94 -1.75
CA VAL A 22 -6.15 -4.09 -2.76
C VAL A 22 -5.06 -4.85 -3.51
N ALA A 23 -4.23 -5.61 -2.79
CA ALA A 23 -3.20 -6.42 -3.42
C ALA A 23 -3.80 -7.44 -4.39
N GLY A 24 -4.93 -8.04 -4.03
CA GLY A 24 -5.66 -8.94 -4.92
C GLY A 24 -6.13 -8.24 -6.19
N ILE A 25 -6.61 -7.02 -6.06
CA ILE A 25 -7.01 -6.22 -7.23
C ILE A 25 -5.80 -5.97 -8.13
N VAL A 26 -4.68 -5.55 -7.55
CA VAL A 26 -3.47 -5.27 -8.31
C VAL A 26 -3.00 -6.53 -9.06
N ARG A 27 -3.00 -7.67 -8.38
CA ARG A 27 -2.57 -8.93 -9.01
C ARG A 27 -3.49 -9.35 -10.14
N ARG A 28 -4.77 -9.08 -10.01
CA ARG A 28 -5.74 -9.42 -11.05
C ARG A 28 -5.56 -8.53 -12.28
N VAL A 29 -5.28 -7.24 -12.06
CA VAL A 29 -5.16 -6.29 -13.16
C VAL A 29 -3.80 -6.41 -13.84
N ILE A 30 -2.72 -6.43 -13.05
CA ILE A 30 -1.37 -6.43 -13.60
C ILE A 30 -0.91 -7.84 -13.94
N GLY A 31 -1.07 -8.80 -13.13
CA GLY A 31 -0.71 -10.18 -13.44
C GLY A 31 0.78 -10.48 -13.47
N ASP A 32 1.63 -9.50 -13.76
CA ASP A 32 3.08 -9.70 -13.84
C ASP A 32 3.67 -9.74 -12.44
N ARG A 33 4.25 -10.87 -12.08
CA ARG A 33 4.79 -11.07 -10.73
C ARG A 33 6.10 -10.33 -10.48
N ALA A 34 6.68 -9.72 -11.50
CA ALA A 34 7.81 -8.83 -11.32
C ALA A 34 7.40 -7.54 -10.60
N TYR A 35 6.11 -7.25 -10.55
CA TYR A 35 5.59 -6.11 -9.79
C TYR A 35 5.29 -6.56 -8.37
N ARG A 36 5.88 -5.84 -7.41
CA ARG A 36 5.60 -6.08 -6.01
C ARG A 36 4.54 -5.09 -5.52
N VAL A 37 3.80 -5.50 -4.51
CA VAL A 37 2.75 -4.68 -3.90
C VAL A 37 3.04 -4.64 -2.40
N PHE A 38 2.98 -3.46 -1.82
CA PHE A 38 3.32 -3.33 -0.40
C PHE A 38 2.57 -2.18 0.24
N LEU A 39 2.35 -2.32 1.54
CA LEU A 39 1.83 -1.26 2.38
C LEU A 39 3.00 -0.37 2.79
N PHE A 40 2.84 0.93 2.66
CA PHE A 40 3.84 1.87 3.13
C PHE A 40 3.14 3.00 3.90
N GLY A 41 3.88 4.06 4.23
CA GLY A 41 3.31 5.19 4.91
C GLY A 41 3.02 4.92 6.38
N SER A 42 2.09 5.66 6.95
CA SER A 42 1.90 5.67 8.40
C SER A 42 1.45 4.33 8.98
N TRP A 43 0.63 3.57 8.25
CA TRP A 43 0.21 2.26 8.75
C TRP A 43 1.37 1.26 8.77
N ALA A 44 2.31 1.37 7.84
CA ALA A 44 3.49 0.51 7.82
C ALA A 44 4.51 0.93 8.87
N SER A 45 4.64 2.24 9.11
CA SER A 45 5.64 2.75 10.05
C SER A 45 5.18 2.71 11.51
N GLY A 46 3.91 2.44 11.76
CA GLY A 46 3.36 2.44 13.12
C GLY A 46 2.93 3.81 13.60
N GLU A 47 2.90 4.79 12.71
CA GLU A 47 2.56 6.16 13.06
C GLU A 47 1.14 6.55 12.68
N ALA A 48 0.35 5.60 12.18
CA ALA A 48 -0.98 5.87 11.70
C ALA A 48 -1.90 6.32 12.83
N ARG A 49 -2.78 7.24 12.50
CA ARG A 49 -3.91 7.59 13.33
C ARG A 49 -5.12 6.80 12.84
N ARG A 50 -6.17 6.85 13.62
CA ARG A 50 -7.36 6.03 13.42
C ARG A 50 -7.89 6.04 11.99
N ARG A 51 -7.82 7.17 11.30
CA ARG A 51 -8.37 7.32 9.96
C ARG A 51 -7.30 7.65 8.92
N SER A 52 -6.06 7.33 9.22
CA SER A 52 -4.98 7.55 8.25
C SER A 52 -5.27 6.79 6.97
N ASP A 53 -4.86 7.38 5.84
CA ASP A 53 -4.99 6.74 4.54
C ASP A 53 -4.18 5.45 4.51
N ILE A 54 -4.69 4.49 3.75
CA ILE A 54 -3.97 3.25 3.50
C ILE A 54 -3.15 3.46 2.22
N ASP A 55 -1.84 3.49 2.37
CA ASP A 55 -0.93 3.77 1.26
C ASP A 55 -0.39 2.47 0.70
N ILE A 56 -0.70 2.20 -0.56
CA ILE A 56 -0.26 0.98 -1.25
C ILE A 56 0.70 1.37 -2.35
N GLY A 57 1.87 0.75 -2.35
CA GLY A 57 2.87 0.96 -3.38
C GLY A 57 2.90 -0.20 -4.35
N ILE A 58 3.14 0.12 -5.61
CA ILE A 58 3.38 -0.85 -6.67
C ILE A 58 4.73 -0.52 -7.25
N GLU A 59 5.61 -1.50 -7.35
CA GLU A 59 6.93 -1.29 -7.90
C GLU A 59 7.32 -2.47 -8.77
N GLY A 60 7.76 -2.18 -9.98
CA GLY A 60 8.19 -3.21 -10.90
C GLY A 60 9.17 -2.67 -11.91
N PRO A 61 9.42 -3.43 -12.98
CA PRO A 61 10.46 -3.08 -13.96
C PRO A 61 10.16 -1.83 -14.77
N ALA A 62 8.89 -1.42 -14.83
CA ALA A 62 8.50 -0.24 -15.61
C ALA A 62 7.27 0.39 -14.98
N ARG A 63 6.94 1.61 -15.43
CA ARG A 63 5.70 2.26 -15.02
C ARG A 63 4.51 1.38 -15.36
N VAL A 64 3.53 1.40 -14.47
CA VAL A 64 2.28 0.71 -14.73
C VAL A 64 1.52 1.48 -15.80
N ASP A 65 0.93 0.75 -16.73
CA ASP A 65 0.09 1.34 -17.78
C ASP A 65 -0.99 2.20 -17.14
N PRO A 66 -1.18 3.46 -17.61
CA PRO A 66 -2.19 4.34 -17.02
C PRO A 66 -3.61 3.77 -17.02
N ALA A 67 -3.97 2.98 -18.03
CA ALA A 67 -5.28 2.36 -18.06
C ALA A 67 -5.44 1.32 -16.94
N MET A 68 -4.37 0.58 -16.66
CA MET A 68 -4.35 -0.36 -15.55
C MET A 68 -4.42 0.36 -14.21
N MET A 69 -3.69 1.47 -14.06
CA MET A 69 -3.75 2.26 -12.83
C MET A 69 -5.16 2.79 -12.58
N LEU A 70 -5.81 3.25 -13.63
CA LEU A 70 -7.19 3.72 -13.50
C LEU A 70 -8.10 2.59 -13.05
N GLU A 71 -7.96 1.43 -13.67
CA GLU A 71 -8.77 0.26 -13.33
C GLU A 71 -8.56 -0.13 -11.87
N ILE A 72 -7.32 -0.12 -11.40
CA ILE A 72 -7.00 -0.43 -10.01
C ILE A 72 -7.67 0.57 -9.08
N ARG A 73 -7.53 1.86 -9.37
CA ARG A 73 -8.10 2.91 -8.52
C ARG A 73 -9.62 2.81 -8.46
N GLU A 74 -10.27 2.56 -9.60
CA GLU A 74 -11.71 2.42 -9.62
C GLU A 74 -12.18 1.22 -8.80
N ALA A 75 -11.47 0.10 -8.91
CA ALA A 75 -11.80 -1.08 -8.13
C ALA A 75 -11.61 -0.83 -6.63
N CYS A 76 -10.57 -0.08 -6.26
CA CYS A 76 -10.36 0.27 -4.86
C CYS A 76 -11.48 1.15 -4.32
N GLU A 77 -11.95 2.10 -5.13
CA GLU A 77 -13.06 2.97 -4.71
C GLU A 77 -14.35 2.21 -4.49
N ALA A 78 -14.48 1.06 -5.14
CA ALA A 78 -15.69 0.23 -4.98
C ALA A 78 -15.61 -0.67 -3.73
N LEU A 79 -14.49 -0.72 -3.03
CA LEU A 79 -14.40 -1.53 -1.82
C LEU A 79 -15.26 -0.95 -0.71
N PRO A 80 -15.96 -1.82 0.05
CA PRO A 80 -16.83 -1.35 1.13
C PRO A 80 -16.01 -1.02 2.39
N THR A 81 -15.25 0.05 2.33
CA THR A 81 -14.42 0.49 3.44
C THR A 81 -14.54 1.99 3.62
N LEU A 82 -14.35 2.45 4.85
CA LEU A 82 -14.31 3.87 5.16
C LEU A 82 -12.91 4.46 5.02
N PHE A 83 -11.90 3.62 4.82
CA PHE A 83 -10.54 4.12 4.63
C PHE A 83 -10.36 4.67 3.22
N THR A 84 -9.62 5.75 3.12
CA THR A 84 -9.15 6.24 1.82
C THR A 84 -7.92 5.44 1.42
N ILE A 85 -7.91 4.97 0.19
CA ILE A 85 -6.81 4.15 -0.33
C ILE A 85 -6.05 4.97 -1.36
N GLU A 86 -4.74 5.11 -1.14
CA GLU A 86 -3.84 5.79 -2.07
C GLU A 86 -2.95 4.75 -2.74
N ILE A 87 -2.95 4.76 -4.08
CA ILE A 87 -2.11 3.85 -4.85
C ILE A 87 -1.00 4.66 -5.51
N VAL A 88 0.23 4.27 -5.29
CA VAL A 88 1.40 4.97 -5.82
C VAL A 88 2.24 4.01 -6.66
N ASP A 89 2.51 4.41 -7.90
CA ASP A 89 3.43 3.69 -8.79
C ASP A 89 4.83 4.20 -8.50
N PHE A 90 5.65 3.40 -7.85
CA PHE A 90 6.97 3.82 -7.40
C PHE A 90 7.96 3.97 -8.55
N ALA A 91 7.67 3.44 -9.73
CA ALA A 91 8.51 3.68 -10.89
C ALA A 91 8.45 5.14 -11.33
N SER A 92 7.36 5.84 -10.99
CA SER A 92 7.17 7.26 -11.34
C SER A 92 7.48 8.21 -10.19
N ALA A 93 7.76 7.68 -9.00
CA ALA A 93 7.96 8.51 -7.82
C ALA A 93 9.36 9.13 -7.80
N ALA A 94 9.46 10.32 -7.21
CA ALA A 94 10.74 10.97 -7.05
C ALA A 94 11.65 10.14 -6.12
N MET A 95 12.95 10.19 -6.40
CA MET A 95 13.93 9.39 -5.67
C MET A 95 13.87 9.62 -4.15
N ASN A 96 13.77 10.87 -3.73
CA ASN A 96 13.73 11.17 -2.30
C ASN A 96 12.47 10.61 -1.64
N PHE A 97 11.34 10.75 -2.33
CA PHE A 97 10.10 10.19 -1.83
C PHE A 97 10.19 8.68 -1.70
N ARG A 98 10.78 8.02 -2.72
CA ARG A 98 10.93 6.56 -2.70
C ARG A 98 11.75 6.10 -1.50
N LYS A 99 12.85 6.80 -1.22
CA LYS A 99 13.71 6.44 -0.09
C LYS A 99 12.97 6.54 1.24
N GLU A 100 12.25 7.64 1.45
CA GLU A 100 11.52 7.83 2.69
C GLU A 100 10.35 6.85 2.79
N ALA A 101 9.59 6.70 1.72
CA ALA A 101 8.41 5.86 1.73
C ALA A 101 8.74 4.39 1.94
N THR A 102 9.91 3.94 1.45
CA THR A 102 10.29 2.54 1.56
C THR A 102 11.14 2.23 2.78
N ALA A 103 11.35 3.20 3.67
CA ALA A 103 12.09 2.96 4.91
C ALA A 103 11.43 1.87 5.74
N ARG A 104 10.10 1.79 5.72
CA ARG A 104 9.34 0.73 6.36
C ARG A 104 8.19 0.36 5.47
N ILE A 105 8.19 -0.87 5.01
CA ILE A 105 7.12 -1.38 4.17
C ILE A 105 6.69 -2.76 4.66
N LEU A 106 5.50 -3.14 4.28
CA LEU A 106 4.98 -4.47 4.54
C LEU A 106 4.56 -5.06 3.20
N GLU A 107 5.26 -6.11 2.76
CA GLU A 107 4.92 -6.79 1.51
C GLU A 107 3.56 -7.42 1.62
N LEU A 108 2.77 -7.31 0.56
CA LEU A 108 1.43 -7.85 0.54
C LEU A 108 1.34 -8.97 -0.48
N GLU A 109 0.68 -10.06 -0.07
CA GLU A 109 0.38 -11.15 -0.98
C GLU A 109 -1.07 -11.03 -1.41
N GLY A 110 -1.30 -10.95 -2.70
CA GLY A 110 -2.64 -10.90 -3.24
C GLY A 110 -3.32 -12.25 -3.05
N ALA A 111 -4.56 -12.20 -2.69
CA ALA A 111 -5.34 -13.43 -2.54
C ALA A 111 -5.70 -13.98 -3.92
#